data_79dba1d59895d54309006506b50fa526
#
_entry.id   79dba1d59895d54309006506b50fa526
#
_cell.length_a   1.000
_cell.length_b   1.000
_cell.length_c   1.000
_cell.angle_alpha   90.00
_cell.angle_beta   90.00
_cell.angle_gamma   90.00
#
_symmetry.space_group_name_H-M   'P 1'
#
loop_
_entity.id
_entity.type
_entity.pdbx_description
1 polymer ?
#
loop_
_entity_poly.entity_id
_entity_poly.type
_entity_poly.pdbx_seq_one_letter_code
_entity_poly.pdbx_strand_id
1 'polypeptide(L)'
;MRILHVIGTLDPEAGGPSEVVRVLIEYAPEHYSSEVVTLDDPDAPFLRETGFNVHPLGPIGSTYGYTKKLLSWLKANRDRFDGVIVHGMWQYCGFAVWRAMGGRVPYVVFPHGMLDPYFKHAFPMKHWKKWLYWVPVEYWVLRGAFRVLFTTEAERPLAEESFWLHQWNSWVAPFGTTPPEGDSAAQREAFFAACPGVRRRRFLLFLGRIHPKKGCDLLVDAFVKLATSDSKLDLVMAGPDAQNWRAELERSARAADVADRIHWPGMLRGDAKWGAFYASEAFVLPSHQENFGIAVAEALACGRPVLLSDKVNTSAEIAQDGAALVEIDTVEGTERLLQRWIGLPVAERELMGARASECFRSRYDMRGNAKKIVGLFETAPSRRA
;
A
#
# COMPACT_ATOMS: atom_id res chain seq x y z
N MET A 1 -11.07 -23.19 9.33
CA MET A 1 -10.14 -22.56 10.32
C MET A 1 -10.65 -21.18 10.69
N ARG A 2 -10.48 -20.78 11.96
CA ARG A 2 -10.86 -19.43 12.43
C ARG A 2 -9.64 -18.54 12.60
N ILE A 3 -9.59 -17.45 11.87
CA ILE A 3 -8.48 -16.50 11.89
C ILE A 3 -8.92 -15.20 12.56
N LEU A 4 -8.10 -14.70 13.47
CA LEU A 4 -8.30 -13.41 14.11
C LEU A 4 -7.35 -12.38 13.50
N HIS A 5 -7.89 -11.29 12.98
CA HIS A 5 -7.11 -10.11 12.61
C HIS A 5 -7.07 -9.13 13.77
N VAL A 6 -5.90 -8.62 14.12
CA VAL A 6 -5.73 -7.62 15.19
C VAL A 6 -5.07 -6.39 14.58
N ILE A 7 -5.79 -5.27 14.61
CA ILE A 7 -5.36 -4.00 14.01
C ILE A 7 -5.73 -2.82 14.91
N GLY A 8 -4.97 -1.73 14.85
CA GLY A 8 -5.26 -0.52 15.63
C GLY A 8 -6.53 0.20 15.19
N THR A 9 -6.79 0.26 13.89
CA THR A 9 -8.00 0.89 13.32
C THR A 9 -8.35 0.30 11.97
N LEU A 10 -9.65 0.22 11.68
CA LEU A 10 -10.22 -0.11 10.37
C LEU A 10 -10.65 1.14 9.59
N ASP A 11 -10.36 2.34 10.10
CA ASP A 11 -10.69 3.59 9.40
C ASP A 11 -10.05 3.58 8.00
N PRO A 12 -10.84 3.71 6.92
CA PRO A 12 -10.33 3.78 5.55
C PRO A 12 -9.35 4.94 5.32
N GLU A 13 -9.43 6.01 6.11
CA GLU A 13 -8.53 7.16 6.01
C GLU A 13 -7.16 6.90 6.65
N ALA A 14 -7.04 5.88 7.50
CA ALA A 14 -5.77 5.49 8.12
C ALA A 14 -4.78 4.85 7.12
N GLY A 15 -5.25 4.39 5.96
CA GLY A 15 -4.42 3.92 4.86
C GLY A 15 -4.42 2.41 4.62
N GLY A 16 -3.37 1.92 3.93
CA GLY A 16 -3.31 0.57 3.38
C GLY A 16 -3.62 -0.62 4.30
N PRO A 17 -3.18 -0.66 5.57
CA PRO A 17 -3.41 -1.83 6.42
C PRO A 17 -4.88 -2.19 6.64
N SER A 18 -5.80 -1.21 6.73
CA SER A 18 -7.23 -1.47 6.85
C SER A 18 -7.80 -2.16 5.61
N GLU A 19 -7.37 -1.73 4.43
CA GLU A 19 -7.76 -2.35 3.16
C GLU A 19 -7.20 -3.78 3.03
N VAL A 20 -5.98 -4.03 3.50
CA VAL A 20 -5.39 -5.39 3.56
C VAL A 20 -6.30 -6.34 4.35
N VAL A 21 -6.79 -5.92 5.51
CA VAL A 21 -7.70 -6.74 6.33
C VAL A 21 -8.98 -7.05 5.56
N ARG A 22 -9.60 -6.04 4.92
CA ARG A 22 -10.84 -6.22 4.15
C ARG A 22 -10.65 -7.24 3.03
N VAL A 23 -9.63 -7.05 2.21
CA VAL A 23 -9.35 -7.91 1.06
C VAL A 23 -8.98 -9.34 1.48
N LEU A 24 -8.21 -9.52 2.57
CA LEU A 24 -7.89 -10.85 3.09
C LEU A 24 -9.13 -11.61 3.56
N ILE A 25 -10.09 -10.92 4.17
CA ILE A 25 -11.35 -11.52 4.65
C ILE A 25 -12.26 -11.85 3.47
N GLU A 26 -12.42 -10.91 2.54
CA GLU A 26 -13.32 -11.02 1.39
C GLU A 26 -12.94 -12.19 0.46
N TYR A 27 -11.63 -12.40 0.25
CA TYR A 27 -11.13 -13.44 -0.66
C TYR A 27 -10.56 -14.67 0.04
N ALA A 28 -10.76 -14.78 1.36
CA ALA A 28 -10.44 -16.03 2.06
C ALA A 28 -11.35 -17.17 1.55
N PRO A 29 -10.83 -18.40 1.39
CA PRO A 29 -11.67 -19.55 1.03
C PRO A 29 -12.80 -19.80 2.05
N GLU A 30 -13.93 -20.33 1.63
CA GLU A 30 -15.13 -20.54 2.46
C GLU A 30 -14.90 -21.34 3.75
N HIS A 31 -13.91 -22.21 3.77
CA HIS A 31 -13.59 -23.00 4.97
C HIS A 31 -12.77 -22.20 6.02
N TYR A 32 -12.42 -20.93 5.72
CA TYR A 32 -11.88 -19.99 6.68
C TYR A 32 -12.99 -19.02 7.15
N SER A 33 -13.00 -18.73 8.43
CA SER A 33 -13.82 -17.66 9.00
C SER A 33 -12.89 -16.66 9.69
N SER A 34 -13.10 -15.39 9.46
CA SER A 34 -12.28 -14.32 9.99
C SER A 34 -13.10 -13.41 10.91
N GLU A 35 -12.49 -13.02 12.04
CA GLU A 35 -13.02 -11.98 12.92
C GLU A 35 -11.93 -10.91 13.10
N VAL A 36 -12.32 -9.68 13.38
CA VAL A 36 -11.39 -8.57 13.58
C VAL A 36 -11.53 -7.98 14.97
N VAL A 37 -10.41 -7.78 15.66
CA VAL A 37 -10.33 -6.93 16.85
C VAL A 37 -9.66 -5.61 16.49
N THR A 38 -10.30 -4.52 16.86
CA THR A 38 -9.80 -3.16 16.61
C THR A 38 -9.91 -2.29 17.86
N LEU A 39 -9.19 -1.17 17.86
CA LEU A 39 -9.20 -0.18 18.93
C LEU A 39 -10.07 1.03 18.59
N ASP A 40 -10.90 0.92 17.57
CA ASP A 40 -11.86 1.92 17.15
C ASP A 40 -13.00 2.08 18.16
N ASP A 41 -13.69 3.22 18.06
CA ASP A 41 -14.93 3.46 18.77
C ASP A 41 -16.02 2.50 18.26
N PRO A 42 -16.75 1.79 19.13
CA PRO A 42 -17.85 0.93 18.72
C PRO A 42 -18.92 1.63 17.86
N ASP A 43 -19.07 2.94 18.03
CA ASP A 43 -20.04 3.74 17.30
C ASP A 43 -19.49 4.35 15.99
N ALA A 44 -18.24 4.05 15.64
CA ALA A 44 -17.63 4.58 14.41
C ALA A 44 -18.42 4.13 13.16
N PRO A 45 -18.84 5.10 12.29
CA PRO A 45 -19.73 4.80 11.15
C PRO A 45 -19.17 3.76 10.18
N PHE A 46 -17.86 3.79 9.91
CA PHE A 46 -17.19 2.86 8.98
C PHE A 46 -17.23 1.40 9.45
N LEU A 47 -17.45 1.12 10.74
CA LEU A 47 -17.56 -0.24 11.24
C LEU A 47 -18.88 -0.92 10.82
N ARG A 48 -19.93 -0.13 10.55
CA ARG A 48 -21.24 -0.64 10.14
C ARG A 48 -21.25 -1.20 8.71
N GLU A 49 -20.29 -0.82 7.92
CA GLU A 49 -20.18 -1.16 6.49
C GLU A 49 -19.15 -2.27 6.21
N THR A 50 -18.56 -2.88 7.25
CA THR A 50 -17.46 -3.84 7.06
C THR A 50 -17.89 -5.17 6.46
N GLY A 51 -19.15 -5.60 6.66
CA GLY A 51 -19.65 -6.90 6.16
C GLY A 51 -19.11 -8.15 6.87
N PHE A 52 -18.23 -7.98 7.87
CA PHE A 52 -17.62 -9.06 8.66
C PHE A 52 -17.67 -8.76 10.16
N ASN A 53 -17.38 -9.76 10.98
CA ASN A 53 -17.49 -9.64 12.43
C ASN A 53 -16.33 -8.82 13.03
N VAL A 54 -16.63 -7.68 13.67
CA VAL A 54 -15.67 -6.77 14.28
C VAL A 54 -15.93 -6.65 15.79
N HIS A 55 -14.86 -6.71 16.59
CA HIS A 55 -14.85 -6.48 18.03
C HIS A 55 -14.12 -5.17 18.34
N PRO A 56 -14.80 -4.02 18.36
CA PRO A 56 -14.20 -2.74 18.69
C PRO A 56 -14.02 -2.61 20.21
N LEU A 57 -12.79 -2.38 20.66
CA LEU A 57 -12.42 -2.29 22.08
C LEU A 57 -12.01 -0.88 22.51
N GLY A 58 -12.19 0.12 21.63
CA GLY A 58 -11.93 1.51 21.89
C GLY A 58 -13.13 2.29 22.47
N PRO A 59 -13.20 3.63 22.29
CA PRO A 59 -12.14 4.44 21.67
C PRO A 59 -10.89 4.56 22.56
N ILE A 60 -9.72 4.76 21.92
CA ILE A 60 -8.45 4.92 22.63
C ILE A 60 -7.76 6.20 22.17
N GLY A 61 -7.52 7.12 23.08
CA GLY A 61 -6.97 8.45 22.82
C GLY A 61 -5.45 8.52 22.57
N SER A 62 -4.75 7.38 22.43
CA SER A 62 -3.30 7.37 22.21
C SER A 62 -2.92 6.59 20.97
N THR A 63 -1.88 7.06 20.27
CA THR A 63 -1.31 6.38 19.09
C THR A 63 -0.73 5.00 19.41
N TYR A 64 -0.31 4.75 20.65
CA TYR A 64 0.16 3.44 21.11
C TYR A 64 -0.97 2.43 21.26
N GLY A 65 -2.16 2.89 21.57
CA GLY A 65 -3.35 2.03 21.66
C GLY A 65 -3.43 1.15 22.91
N TYR A 66 -2.88 1.60 24.06
CA TYR A 66 -2.95 0.81 25.29
C TYR A 66 -4.36 0.73 25.85
N THR A 67 -4.85 -0.51 26.07
CA THR A 67 -6.08 -0.78 26.82
C THR A 67 -6.01 -2.14 27.51
N LYS A 68 -6.49 -2.19 28.75
CA LYS A 68 -6.63 -3.47 29.49
C LYS A 68 -7.64 -4.40 28.82
N LYS A 69 -8.63 -3.83 28.11
CA LYS A 69 -9.69 -4.59 27.43
C LYS A 69 -9.09 -5.55 26.39
N LEU A 70 -8.11 -5.11 25.58
CA LEU A 70 -7.54 -5.92 24.50
C LEU A 70 -6.89 -7.22 25.02
N LEU A 71 -5.97 -7.11 25.97
CA LEU A 71 -5.28 -8.29 26.52
C LEU A 71 -6.28 -9.25 27.22
N SER A 72 -7.24 -8.72 27.94
CA SER A 72 -8.27 -9.52 28.64
C SER A 72 -9.16 -10.24 27.63
N TRP A 73 -9.61 -9.53 26.59
CA TRP A 73 -10.43 -10.10 25.51
C TRP A 73 -9.68 -11.20 24.76
N LEU A 74 -8.43 -10.96 24.37
CA LEU A 74 -7.60 -11.94 23.68
C LEU A 74 -7.40 -13.21 24.51
N LYS A 75 -7.12 -13.08 25.82
CA LYS A 75 -7.00 -14.24 26.73
C LYS A 75 -8.28 -15.03 26.87
N ALA A 76 -9.41 -14.35 26.98
CA ALA A 76 -10.73 -14.99 27.14
C ALA A 76 -11.20 -15.69 25.86
N ASN A 77 -10.76 -15.25 24.68
CA ASN A 77 -11.23 -15.76 23.39
C ASN A 77 -10.19 -16.58 22.62
N ARG A 78 -8.96 -16.74 23.13
CA ARG A 78 -7.84 -17.35 22.38
C ARG A 78 -8.15 -18.76 21.85
N ASP A 79 -8.94 -19.54 22.59
CA ASP A 79 -9.23 -20.93 22.24
C ASP A 79 -10.26 -21.04 21.10
N ARG A 80 -10.85 -19.92 20.68
CA ARG A 80 -11.76 -19.84 19.53
C ARG A 80 -11.03 -19.78 18.19
N PHE A 81 -9.73 -19.39 18.17
CA PHE A 81 -8.99 -19.11 16.95
C PHE A 81 -7.87 -20.10 16.71
N ASP A 82 -7.67 -20.44 15.43
CA ASP A 82 -6.60 -21.33 14.98
C ASP A 82 -5.34 -20.54 14.62
N GLY A 83 -5.46 -19.27 14.28
CA GLY A 83 -4.37 -18.36 13.96
C GLY A 83 -4.72 -16.91 14.18
N VAL A 84 -3.69 -16.07 14.32
CA VAL A 84 -3.82 -14.62 14.51
C VAL A 84 -2.92 -13.85 13.55
N ILE A 85 -3.46 -12.83 12.88
CA ILE A 85 -2.69 -11.89 12.05
C ILE A 85 -2.66 -10.53 12.74
N VAL A 86 -1.48 -10.06 13.13
CA VAL A 86 -1.26 -8.73 13.68
C VAL A 86 -0.89 -7.79 12.54
N HIS A 87 -1.66 -6.71 12.36
CA HIS A 87 -1.40 -5.71 11.33
C HIS A 87 -0.72 -4.48 11.92
N GLY A 88 0.49 -4.20 11.43
CA GLY A 88 1.30 -3.07 11.88
C GLY A 88 2.19 -3.39 13.09
N MET A 89 2.97 -2.38 13.46
CA MET A 89 3.95 -2.42 14.54
C MET A 89 3.86 -1.15 15.40
N TRP A 90 4.65 -1.10 16.48
CA TRP A 90 4.78 0.08 17.35
C TRP A 90 3.50 0.42 18.15
N GLN A 91 2.55 -0.50 18.18
CA GLN A 91 1.29 -0.38 18.90
C GLN A 91 1.13 -1.52 19.92
N TYR A 92 0.26 -1.31 20.88
CA TYR A 92 -0.03 -2.29 21.93
C TYR A 92 -0.58 -3.62 21.40
N CYS A 93 -1.16 -3.62 20.21
CA CYS A 93 -1.72 -4.81 19.54
C CYS A 93 -0.71 -5.96 19.45
N GLY A 94 0.50 -5.72 18.98
CA GLY A 94 1.54 -6.74 18.88
C GLY A 94 1.92 -7.32 20.22
N PHE A 95 2.16 -6.46 21.23
CA PHE A 95 2.47 -6.89 22.58
C PHE A 95 1.33 -7.72 23.20
N ALA A 96 0.08 -7.28 23.06
CA ALA A 96 -1.08 -7.97 23.62
C ALA A 96 -1.26 -9.36 23.00
N VAL A 97 -1.09 -9.50 21.67
CA VAL A 97 -1.14 -10.80 20.99
C VAL A 97 0.00 -11.70 21.44
N TRP A 98 1.24 -11.22 21.47
CA TRP A 98 2.36 -12.01 21.98
C TRP A 98 2.11 -12.54 23.41
N ARG A 99 1.58 -11.69 24.31
CA ARG A 99 1.28 -12.07 25.71
C ARG A 99 0.09 -13.01 25.87
N ALA A 100 -0.90 -12.93 24.99
CA ALA A 100 -2.11 -13.74 25.06
C ALA A 100 -1.98 -15.07 24.30
N MET A 101 -1.34 -15.04 23.12
CA MET A 101 -1.31 -16.15 22.16
C MET A 101 0.02 -16.89 22.14
N GLY A 102 1.13 -16.24 22.51
CA GLY A 102 2.48 -16.79 22.38
C GLY A 102 2.62 -18.19 22.99
N GLY A 103 3.15 -19.14 22.18
CA GLY A 103 3.30 -20.55 22.53
C GLY A 103 1.99 -21.37 22.59
N ARG A 104 0.82 -20.82 22.31
CA ARG A 104 -0.48 -21.48 22.36
C ARG A 104 -1.24 -21.43 21.03
N VAL A 105 -1.38 -20.24 20.45
CA VAL A 105 -2.00 -20.04 19.15
C VAL A 105 -0.95 -19.40 18.24
N PRO A 106 -0.68 -19.95 17.04
CA PRO A 106 0.27 -19.36 16.13
C PRO A 106 -0.21 -17.96 15.71
N TYR A 107 0.71 -16.99 15.73
CA TYR A 107 0.42 -15.67 15.20
C TYR A 107 1.49 -15.23 14.21
N VAL A 108 1.09 -14.41 13.27
CA VAL A 108 1.97 -13.77 12.30
C VAL A 108 1.90 -12.26 12.45
N VAL A 109 2.97 -11.57 12.11
CA VAL A 109 3.02 -10.10 12.13
C VAL A 109 3.20 -9.59 10.71
N PHE A 110 2.39 -8.63 10.32
CA PHE A 110 2.45 -7.95 9.03
C PHE A 110 2.94 -6.50 9.25
N PRO A 111 4.23 -6.20 9.06
CA PRO A 111 4.81 -4.88 9.36
C PRO A 111 4.32 -3.74 8.46
N HIS A 112 3.83 -4.04 7.25
CA HIS A 112 3.37 -3.05 6.28
C HIS A 112 4.40 -1.94 5.99
N GLY A 113 5.67 -2.30 5.80
CA GLY A 113 6.75 -1.37 5.52
C GLY A 113 7.25 -0.55 6.72
N MET A 114 6.77 -0.83 7.93
CA MET A 114 7.17 -0.06 9.13
C MET A 114 8.60 -0.36 9.60
N LEU A 115 9.27 -1.36 9.00
CA LEU A 115 10.67 -1.70 9.20
C LEU A 115 11.59 -1.16 8.09
N ASP A 116 11.11 -0.30 7.21
CA ASP A 116 11.92 0.27 6.14
C ASP A 116 12.99 1.22 6.72
N PRO A 117 14.28 1.09 6.30
CA PRO A 117 15.38 1.91 6.77
C PRO A 117 15.28 3.40 6.39
N TYR A 118 14.41 3.76 5.43
CA TYR A 118 14.08 5.16 5.14
C TYR A 118 13.76 5.94 6.42
N PHE A 119 12.97 5.36 7.34
CA PHE A 119 12.61 6.02 8.59
C PHE A 119 13.79 6.22 9.54
N LYS A 120 14.82 5.39 9.47
CA LYS A 120 16.07 5.54 10.22
C LYS A 120 16.85 6.77 9.72
N HIS A 121 16.90 6.96 8.40
CA HIS A 121 17.66 8.07 7.80
C HIS A 121 16.87 9.38 7.83
N ALA A 122 15.59 9.36 7.49
CA ALA A 122 14.75 10.56 7.47
C ALA A 122 14.43 11.11 8.88
N PHE A 123 14.37 10.23 9.91
CA PHE A 123 13.96 10.59 11.26
C PHE A 123 14.83 9.93 12.33
N PRO A 124 16.15 10.22 12.38
CA PRO A 124 17.10 9.52 13.25
C PRO A 124 16.75 9.60 14.74
N MET A 125 16.26 10.74 15.22
CA MET A 125 15.83 10.91 16.62
C MET A 125 14.61 10.01 16.97
N LYS A 126 13.66 9.88 16.05
CA LYS A 126 12.50 8.96 16.24
C LYS A 126 12.98 7.52 16.22
N HIS A 127 13.90 7.18 15.34
CA HIS A 127 14.47 5.84 15.25
C HIS A 127 15.20 5.46 16.55
N TRP A 128 16.01 6.38 17.11
CA TRP A 128 16.68 6.12 18.38
C TRP A 128 15.68 5.87 19.52
N LYS A 129 14.60 6.64 19.60
CA LYS A 129 13.52 6.41 20.58
C LYS A 129 12.85 5.03 20.37
N LYS A 130 12.74 4.54 19.14
CA LYS A 130 12.19 3.22 18.85
C LYS A 130 13.03 2.09 19.45
N TRP A 131 14.37 2.25 19.65
CA TRP A 131 15.20 1.26 20.32
C TRP A 131 14.78 1.01 21.75
N LEU A 132 14.28 2.03 22.48
CA LEU A 132 13.76 1.88 23.85
C LEU A 132 12.52 0.97 23.91
N TYR A 133 11.78 0.86 22.83
CA TYR A 133 10.63 -0.03 22.71
C TYR A 133 10.98 -1.35 21.99
N TRP A 134 11.96 -1.30 21.10
CA TRP A 134 12.39 -2.46 20.32
C TRP A 134 12.89 -3.59 21.22
N VAL A 135 13.89 -3.31 22.06
CA VAL A 135 14.55 -4.34 22.90
C VAL A 135 13.58 -5.00 23.90
N PRO A 136 12.76 -4.25 24.66
CA PRO A 136 11.86 -4.88 25.63
C PRO A 136 10.57 -5.47 25.04
N VAL A 137 10.17 -5.06 23.83
CA VAL A 137 8.85 -5.44 23.31
C VAL A 137 8.90 -5.99 21.88
N GLU A 138 9.17 -5.15 20.87
CA GLU A 138 8.99 -5.54 19.46
C GLU A 138 9.88 -6.70 19.04
N TYR A 139 11.13 -6.74 19.52
CA TYR A 139 12.02 -7.86 19.30
C TYR A 139 11.38 -9.20 19.70
N TRP A 140 10.74 -9.25 20.86
CA TRP A 140 10.12 -10.47 21.36
C TRP A 140 8.82 -10.80 20.65
N VAL A 141 8.05 -9.79 20.24
CA VAL A 141 6.85 -9.96 19.41
C VAL A 141 7.22 -10.60 18.09
N LEU A 142 8.23 -10.08 17.38
CA LEU A 142 8.66 -10.59 16.08
C LEU A 142 9.35 -11.97 16.21
N ARG A 143 10.19 -12.14 17.21
CA ARG A 143 10.86 -13.42 17.48
C ARG A 143 9.87 -14.53 17.83
N GLY A 144 8.81 -14.21 18.53
CA GLY A 144 7.75 -15.16 18.95
C GLY A 144 6.72 -15.45 17.87
N ALA A 145 6.72 -14.70 16.77
CA ALA A 145 5.80 -14.88 15.66
C ALA A 145 6.16 -16.17 14.87
N PHE A 146 5.12 -16.88 14.43
CA PHE A 146 5.30 -18.03 13.53
C PHE A 146 5.94 -17.59 12.21
N ARG A 147 5.50 -16.45 11.68
CA ARG A 147 6.11 -15.74 10.53
C ARG A 147 6.01 -14.22 10.69
N VAL A 148 6.98 -13.51 10.13
CA VAL A 148 6.89 -12.08 9.84
C VAL A 148 6.68 -11.92 8.34
N LEU A 149 5.58 -11.28 7.96
CA LEU A 149 5.10 -11.22 6.58
C LEU A 149 5.59 -9.95 5.91
N PHE A 150 6.40 -10.09 4.87
CA PHE A 150 6.82 -8.99 4.02
C PHE A 150 6.02 -8.98 2.71
N THR A 151 5.76 -7.81 2.12
CA THR A 151 4.96 -7.68 0.91
C THR A 151 5.75 -7.87 -0.37
N THR A 152 7.09 -7.73 -0.29
CA THR A 152 8.00 -7.86 -1.43
C THR A 152 9.30 -8.55 -1.02
N GLU A 153 9.98 -9.14 -1.98
CA GLU A 153 11.32 -9.69 -1.75
C GLU A 153 12.34 -8.61 -1.36
N ALA A 154 12.17 -7.38 -1.84
CA ALA A 154 13.02 -6.25 -1.50
C ALA A 154 12.81 -5.75 -0.06
N GLU A 155 11.57 -5.82 0.46
CA GLU A 155 11.26 -5.38 1.84
C GLU A 155 12.01 -6.22 2.89
N ARG A 156 12.18 -7.51 2.64
CA ARG A 156 12.78 -8.45 3.60
C ARG A 156 14.21 -8.06 4.00
N PRO A 157 15.19 -7.90 3.11
CA PRO A 157 16.53 -7.47 3.48
C PRO A 157 16.56 -6.03 4.03
N LEU A 158 15.77 -5.12 3.48
CA LEU A 158 15.67 -3.75 3.98
C LEU A 158 15.20 -3.70 5.44
N ALA A 159 14.26 -4.56 5.83
CA ALA A 159 13.80 -4.63 7.21
C ALA A 159 14.93 -5.00 8.20
N GLU A 160 15.88 -5.83 7.78
CA GLU A 160 17.02 -6.25 8.60
C GLU A 160 18.02 -5.12 8.85
N GLU A 161 18.09 -4.13 7.94
CA GLU A 161 18.94 -2.94 8.09
C GLU A 161 18.45 -1.96 9.14
N SER A 162 17.16 -1.99 9.49
CA SER A 162 16.58 -1.04 10.43
C SER A 162 17.04 -1.24 11.86
N PHE A 163 17.16 -2.50 12.32
CA PHE A 163 17.56 -2.84 13.66
C PHE A 163 18.57 -3.98 13.65
N TRP A 164 19.81 -3.74 14.07
CA TRP A 164 20.87 -4.76 14.09
C TRP A 164 20.55 -5.97 14.99
N LEU A 165 19.75 -5.77 16.06
CA LEU A 165 19.24 -6.85 16.89
C LEU A 165 17.89 -7.29 16.31
N HIS A 166 17.90 -8.30 15.46
CA HIS A 166 16.69 -8.90 14.93
C HIS A 166 16.79 -10.43 14.90
N GLN A 167 15.66 -11.08 15.08
CA GLN A 167 15.51 -12.53 14.90
C GLN A 167 14.04 -12.80 14.60
N TRP A 168 13.73 -13.16 13.37
CA TRP A 168 12.38 -13.52 12.95
C TRP A 168 12.41 -14.58 11.85
N ASN A 169 11.30 -15.28 11.68
CA ASN A 169 11.09 -16.20 10.59
C ASN A 169 10.33 -15.47 9.48
N SER A 170 11.07 -14.94 8.51
CA SER A 170 10.50 -14.15 7.42
C SER A 170 9.76 -15.00 6.40
N TRP A 171 8.70 -14.45 5.83
CA TRP A 171 7.99 -14.98 4.69
C TRP A 171 7.49 -13.84 3.82
N VAL A 172 7.73 -13.91 2.50
CA VAL A 172 7.21 -12.92 1.56
C VAL A 172 5.81 -13.37 1.16
N ALA A 173 4.83 -12.61 1.63
CA ALA A 173 3.43 -12.86 1.35
C ALA A 173 3.09 -12.38 -0.06
N PRO A 174 2.43 -13.16 -0.89
CA PRO A 174 1.95 -12.71 -2.18
C PRO A 174 0.79 -11.71 -1.96
N PHE A 175 1.15 -10.44 -1.88
CA PHE A 175 0.21 -9.36 -1.60
C PHE A 175 -0.21 -8.67 -2.90
N GLY A 176 -1.33 -7.91 -2.87
CA GLY A 176 -1.82 -7.22 -4.05
C GLY A 176 -3.11 -6.46 -3.79
N THR A 177 -3.90 -6.34 -4.83
CA THR A 177 -5.25 -5.74 -4.82
C THR A 177 -6.21 -6.57 -5.67
N THR A 178 -7.46 -6.15 -5.76
CA THR A 178 -8.45 -6.77 -6.65
C THR A 178 -8.60 -5.94 -7.92
N PRO A 179 -8.88 -6.58 -9.06
CA PRO A 179 -9.18 -5.82 -10.27
C PRO A 179 -10.50 -5.04 -10.08
N PRO A 180 -10.66 -3.91 -10.78
CA PRO A 180 -11.90 -3.16 -10.73
C PRO A 180 -13.07 -3.99 -11.25
N GLU A 181 -14.22 -3.83 -10.61
CA GLU A 181 -15.50 -4.39 -11.08
C GLU A 181 -16.24 -3.37 -11.91
N GLY A 182 -17.11 -3.84 -12.81
CA GLY A 182 -17.98 -3.00 -13.63
C GLY A 182 -17.44 -2.68 -15.03
N ASP A 183 -18.12 -1.75 -15.71
CA ASP A 183 -17.79 -1.35 -17.07
C ASP A 183 -16.74 -0.26 -17.13
N SER A 184 -15.62 -0.55 -17.77
CA SER A 184 -14.52 0.40 -17.93
C SER A 184 -14.89 1.66 -18.72
N ALA A 185 -15.88 1.61 -19.61
CA ALA A 185 -16.33 2.78 -20.34
C ALA A 185 -17.12 3.72 -19.41
N ALA A 186 -18.03 3.19 -18.59
CA ALA A 186 -18.75 3.96 -17.59
C ALA A 186 -17.79 4.58 -16.55
N GLN A 187 -16.78 3.83 -16.15
CA GLN A 187 -15.75 4.31 -15.22
C GLN A 187 -14.95 5.46 -15.82
N ARG A 188 -14.55 5.39 -17.09
CA ARG A 188 -13.90 6.52 -17.80
C ARG A 188 -14.79 7.75 -17.82
N GLU A 189 -16.09 7.60 -18.08
CA GLU A 189 -17.02 8.72 -18.05
C GLU A 189 -17.14 9.34 -16.66
N ALA A 190 -17.17 8.54 -15.60
CA ALA A 190 -17.16 9.03 -14.22
C ALA A 190 -15.87 9.84 -13.92
N PHE A 191 -14.73 9.37 -14.41
CA PHE A 191 -13.48 10.14 -14.29
C PHE A 191 -13.52 11.44 -15.09
N PHE A 192 -13.97 11.43 -16.34
CA PHE A 192 -14.08 12.64 -17.16
C PHE A 192 -15.10 13.65 -16.60
N ALA A 193 -16.11 13.20 -15.86
CA ALA A 193 -16.97 14.09 -15.11
C ALA A 193 -16.24 14.79 -13.94
N ALA A 194 -15.34 14.05 -13.25
CA ALA A 194 -14.53 14.61 -12.16
C ALA A 194 -13.34 15.47 -12.65
N CYS A 195 -12.83 15.20 -13.87
CA CYS A 195 -11.69 15.90 -14.46
C CYS A 195 -11.94 16.24 -15.95
N PRO A 196 -12.86 17.14 -16.28
CA PRO A 196 -13.31 17.39 -17.66
C PRO A 196 -12.21 17.93 -18.58
N GLY A 197 -11.19 18.61 -18.03
CA GLY A 197 -10.09 19.20 -18.78
C GLY A 197 -9.26 18.19 -19.60
N VAL A 198 -9.26 16.92 -19.21
CA VAL A 198 -8.44 15.88 -19.88
C VAL A 198 -9.22 14.99 -20.87
N ARG A 199 -10.51 15.23 -21.07
CA ARG A 199 -11.39 14.33 -21.88
C ARG A 199 -10.89 14.06 -23.31
N ARG A 200 -10.15 14.98 -23.90
CA ARG A 200 -9.60 14.85 -25.26
C ARG A 200 -8.09 14.96 -25.29
N ARG A 201 -7.46 14.71 -24.16
CA ARG A 201 -6.02 14.83 -23.98
C ARG A 201 -5.41 13.47 -23.66
N ARG A 202 -4.19 13.25 -24.08
CA ARG A 202 -3.31 12.18 -23.58
C ARG A 202 -2.79 12.61 -22.22
N PHE A 203 -2.71 11.72 -21.23
CA PHE A 203 -2.16 12.10 -19.94
C PHE A 203 -1.46 10.94 -19.21
N LEU A 204 -0.52 11.31 -18.38
CA LEU A 204 0.08 10.46 -17.37
C LEU A 204 -0.67 10.64 -16.04
N LEU A 205 -0.83 9.56 -15.29
CA LEU A 205 -1.56 9.58 -14.03
C LEU A 205 -0.59 9.38 -12.86
N PHE A 206 -0.59 10.31 -11.90
CA PHE A 206 -0.17 10.09 -10.53
C PHE A 206 -1.42 9.95 -9.66
N LEU A 207 -1.47 8.91 -8.81
CA LEU A 207 -2.55 8.72 -7.85
C LEU A 207 -1.97 8.32 -6.48
N GLY A 208 -2.14 9.19 -5.49
CA GLY A 208 -1.60 9.02 -4.15
C GLY A 208 -1.66 10.32 -3.35
N ARG A 209 -1.27 10.27 -2.09
CA ARG A 209 -1.17 11.49 -1.27
C ARG A 209 -0.18 12.48 -1.90
N ILE A 210 -0.55 13.74 -2.00
CA ILE A 210 0.36 14.80 -2.41
C ILE A 210 1.31 15.05 -1.22
N HIS A 211 2.49 14.47 -1.30
CA HIS A 211 3.44 14.43 -0.18
C HIS A 211 4.87 14.29 -0.70
N PRO A 212 5.90 14.95 -0.12
CA PRO A 212 7.30 14.87 -0.56
C PRO A 212 7.80 13.44 -0.75
N LYS A 213 7.50 12.53 0.18
CA LYS A 213 7.85 11.11 0.08
C LYS A 213 7.45 10.46 -1.25
N LYS A 214 6.40 10.97 -1.92
CA LYS A 214 5.86 10.43 -3.16
C LYS A 214 6.54 11.00 -4.42
N GLY A 215 7.50 11.93 -4.25
CA GLY A 215 8.23 12.54 -5.36
C GLY A 215 7.34 13.38 -6.27
N CYS A 216 6.31 14.05 -5.72
CA CYS A 216 5.43 14.91 -6.50
C CYS A 216 6.17 16.10 -7.09
N ASP A 217 7.18 16.62 -6.39
CA ASP A 217 8.12 17.64 -6.86
C ASP A 217 8.95 17.13 -8.04
N LEU A 218 9.56 15.94 -7.89
CA LEU A 218 10.32 15.32 -8.98
C LEU A 218 9.48 15.18 -10.26
N LEU A 219 8.20 14.79 -10.08
CA LEU A 219 7.30 14.60 -11.21
C LEU A 219 6.90 15.91 -11.86
N VAL A 220 6.54 16.94 -11.07
CA VAL A 220 6.16 18.25 -11.62
C VAL A 220 7.35 18.91 -12.30
N ASP A 221 8.53 18.92 -11.69
CA ASP A 221 9.74 19.51 -12.26
C ASP A 221 10.20 18.82 -13.55
N ALA A 222 10.14 17.47 -13.58
CA ALA A 222 10.42 16.71 -14.80
C ALA A 222 9.38 16.95 -15.90
N PHE A 223 8.10 17.05 -15.53
CA PHE A 223 7.02 17.33 -16.48
C PHE A 223 7.12 18.74 -17.07
N VAL A 224 7.49 19.75 -16.28
CA VAL A 224 7.76 21.11 -16.75
C VAL A 224 8.78 21.12 -17.88
N LYS A 225 9.89 20.40 -17.71
CA LYS A 225 10.94 20.30 -18.76
C LYS A 225 10.44 19.55 -19.99
N LEU A 226 9.63 18.52 -19.80
CA LEU A 226 9.09 17.70 -20.88
C LEU A 226 8.02 18.39 -21.69
N ALA A 227 7.23 19.25 -21.06
CA ALA A 227 6.06 19.91 -21.64
C ALA A 227 6.39 20.72 -22.92
N THR A 228 7.63 21.15 -23.07
CA THR A 228 8.12 21.81 -24.30
C THR A 228 8.26 20.82 -25.46
N SER A 229 8.49 19.52 -25.21
CA SER A 229 8.74 18.50 -26.23
C SER A 229 7.47 17.81 -26.73
N ASP A 230 6.41 17.68 -25.89
CA ASP A 230 5.12 17.10 -26.27
C ASP A 230 3.97 17.99 -25.73
N SER A 231 3.45 18.85 -26.60
CA SER A 231 2.36 19.78 -26.28
C SER A 231 0.99 19.10 -26.08
N LYS A 232 0.86 17.81 -26.40
CA LYS A 232 -0.40 17.05 -26.33
C LYS A 232 -0.52 16.16 -25.08
N LEU A 233 0.56 16.02 -24.31
CA LEU A 233 0.60 15.21 -23.11
C LEU A 233 0.34 16.09 -21.89
N ASP A 234 -0.59 15.67 -21.06
CA ASP A 234 -0.95 16.31 -19.77
C ASP A 234 -0.53 15.43 -18.60
N LEU A 235 -0.57 15.99 -17.40
CA LEU A 235 -0.35 15.29 -16.14
C LEU A 235 -1.58 15.41 -15.26
N VAL A 236 -2.06 14.29 -14.72
CA VAL A 236 -3.12 14.26 -13.70
C VAL A 236 -2.51 13.87 -12.35
N MET A 237 -2.63 14.74 -11.38
CA MET A 237 -2.15 14.58 -10.00
C MET A 237 -3.36 14.38 -9.08
N ALA A 238 -3.76 13.13 -8.83
CA ALA A 238 -4.94 12.79 -8.06
C ALA A 238 -4.56 12.34 -6.64
N GLY A 239 -5.25 12.88 -5.64
CA GLY A 239 -5.12 12.46 -4.24
C GLY A 239 -5.30 13.58 -3.23
N PRO A 240 -5.34 13.23 -1.92
CA PRO A 240 -5.47 14.21 -0.86
C PRO A 240 -4.18 15.00 -0.65
N ASP A 241 -4.33 16.30 -0.39
CA ASP A 241 -3.25 17.23 -0.05
C ASP A 241 -3.42 17.74 1.40
N ALA A 242 -3.06 16.90 2.36
CA ALA A 242 -3.19 17.21 3.78
C ALA A 242 -2.20 18.28 4.28
N GLN A 243 -1.16 18.59 3.50
CA GLN A 243 -0.11 19.54 3.87
C GLN A 243 -0.17 20.87 3.08
N ASN A 244 -1.18 21.03 2.23
CA ASN A 244 -1.31 22.18 1.31
C ASN A 244 -0.09 22.36 0.38
N TRP A 245 0.58 21.28 0.03
CA TRP A 245 1.80 21.32 -0.78
C TRP A 245 1.53 21.51 -2.27
N ARG A 246 0.33 21.20 -2.73
CA ARG A 246 -0.14 21.46 -4.10
C ARG A 246 0.12 22.90 -4.54
N ALA A 247 -0.15 23.90 -3.66
CA ALA A 247 0.04 25.30 -3.99
C ALA A 247 1.49 25.66 -4.35
N GLU A 248 2.47 24.97 -3.78
CA GLU A 248 3.89 25.12 -4.12
C GLU A 248 4.20 24.50 -5.49
N LEU A 249 3.73 23.28 -5.74
CA LEU A 249 3.89 22.59 -7.02
C LEU A 249 3.23 23.37 -8.17
N GLU A 250 2.05 23.91 -7.95
CA GLU A 250 1.39 24.77 -8.95
C GLU A 250 2.13 26.06 -9.22
N ARG A 251 2.85 26.63 -8.24
CA ARG A 251 3.68 27.83 -8.47
C ARG A 251 4.85 27.51 -9.43
N SER A 252 5.52 26.37 -9.25
CA SER A 252 6.57 25.90 -10.17
C SER A 252 6.02 25.74 -11.58
N ALA A 253 4.87 25.09 -11.73
CA ALA A 253 4.22 24.90 -13.02
C ALA A 253 3.79 26.22 -13.71
N ARG A 254 3.28 27.19 -12.93
CA ARG A 254 2.90 28.52 -13.44
C ARG A 254 4.12 29.32 -13.90
N ALA A 255 5.22 29.25 -13.15
CA ALA A 255 6.46 29.94 -13.53
C ALA A 255 7.03 29.45 -14.87
N ALA A 256 6.69 28.23 -15.27
CA ALA A 256 7.10 27.60 -16.53
C ALA A 256 6.01 27.62 -17.62
N ASP A 257 4.87 28.28 -17.39
CA ASP A 257 3.73 28.39 -18.33
C ASP A 257 3.13 27.02 -18.73
N VAL A 258 3.11 26.05 -17.81
CA VAL A 258 2.57 24.70 -18.04
C VAL A 258 1.48 24.31 -17.05
N ALA A 259 1.02 25.23 -16.21
CA ALA A 259 0.04 24.98 -15.16
C ALA A 259 -1.29 24.42 -15.70
N ASP A 260 -1.72 24.88 -16.88
CA ASP A 260 -2.96 24.44 -17.54
C ASP A 260 -2.92 23.00 -18.02
N ARG A 261 -1.75 22.38 -18.00
CA ARG A 261 -1.51 20.98 -18.40
C ARG A 261 -1.34 20.03 -17.22
N ILE A 262 -1.42 20.55 -16.01
CA ILE A 262 -1.39 19.75 -14.78
C ILE A 262 -2.75 19.85 -14.09
N HIS A 263 -3.46 18.73 -14.03
CA HIS A 263 -4.83 18.69 -13.52
C HIS A 263 -4.86 18.09 -12.12
N TRP A 264 -5.61 18.71 -11.22
CA TRP A 264 -5.69 18.35 -9.81
C TRP A 264 -7.15 18.02 -9.41
N PRO A 265 -7.68 16.83 -9.75
CA PRO A 265 -9.06 16.47 -9.44
C PRO A 265 -9.32 16.24 -7.94
N GLY A 266 -8.27 16.29 -7.09
CA GLY A 266 -8.39 15.92 -5.69
C GLY A 266 -8.45 14.40 -5.50
N MET A 267 -9.12 13.94 -4.43
CA MET A 267 -9.22 12.52 -4.11
C MET A 267 -10.28 11.85 -5.00
N LEU A 268 -9.84 10.91 -5.85
CA LEU A 268 -10.72 10.07 -6.65
C LEU A 268 -11.11 8.79 -5.91
N ARG A 269 -12.38 8.39 -5.99
CA ARG A 269 -12.93 7.18 -5.36
C ARG A 269 -13.82 6.42 -6.34
N GLY A 270 -14.09 5.12 -6.08
CA GLY A 270 -14.98 4.28 -6.87
C GLY A 270 -14.67 4.32 -8.35
N ASP A 271 -15.70 4.44 -9.18
CA ASP A 271 -15.59 4.43 -10.64
C ASP A 271 -14.70 5.54 -11.20
N ALA A 272 -14.71 6.73 -10.62
CA ALA A 272 -13.83 7.82 -11.06
C ALA A 272 -12.34 7.48 -10.86
N LYS A 273 -11.97 6.77 -9.79
CA LYS A 273 -10.60 6.29 -9.56
C LYS A 273 -10.19 5.28 -10.64
N TRP A 274 -11.01 4.27 -10.87
CA TRP A 274 -10.72 3.24 -11.87
C TRP A 274 -10.71 3.81 -13.28
N GLY A 275 -11.64 4.74 -13.55
CA GLY A 275 -11.67 5.46 -14.82
C GLY A 275 -10.42 6.26 -15.12
N ALA A 276 -9.79 6.85 -14.09
CA ALA A 276 -8.52 7.56 -14.24
C ALA A 276 -7.39 6.62 -14.71
N PHE A 277 -7.30 5.42 -14.12
CA PHE A 277 -6.35 4.40 -14.62
C PHE A 277 -6.67 4.00 -16.07
N TYR A 278 -7.92 3.63 -16.37
CA TYR A 278 -8.31 3.19 -17.71
C TYR A 278 -8.16 4.27 -18.80
N ALA A 279 -8.22 5.54 -18.44
CA ALA A 279 -8.07 6.64 -19.38
C ALA A 279 -6.62 7.11 -19.55
N SER A 280 -5.73 6.82 -18.59
CA SER A 280 -4.32 7.24 -18.65
C SER A 280 -3.51 6.43 -19.66
N GLU A 281 -2.41 6.99 -20.16
CA GLU A 281 -1.42 6.24 -20.94
C GLU A 281 -0.54 5.35 -20.08
N ALA A 282 -0.10 5.88 -18.93
CA ALA A 282 0.71 5.18 -17.95
C ALA A 282 0.48 5.78 -16.55
N PHE A 283 0.79 5.00 -15.53
CA PHE A 283 0.84 5.45 -14.15
C PHE A 283 2.28 5.84 -13.77
N VAL A 284 2.47 6.96 -13.08
CA VAL A 284 3.79 7.47 -12.69
C VAL A 284 3.92 7.60 -11.19
N LEU A 285 4.98 7.04 -10.61
CA LEU A 285 5.26 7.13 -9.18
C LEU A 285 6.78 7.22 -8.90
N PRO A 286 7.39 8.43 -8.94
CA PRO A 286 8.81 8.63 -8.67
C PRO A 286 9.09 8.78 -7.16
N SER A 287 8.51 7.91 -6.35
CA SER A 287 8.55 7.94 -4.89
C SER A 287 9.97 7.83 -4.34
N HIS A 288 10.31 8.61 -3.31
CA HIS A 288 11.56 8.43 -2.55
C HIS A 288 11.54 7.19 -1.65
N GLN A 289 10.37 6.66 -1.36
CA GLN A 289 10.19 5.37 -0.70
C GLN A 289 8.74 4.89 -0.87
N GLU A 290 8.56 3.68 -1.36
CA GLU A 290 7.28 3.00 -1.43
C GLU A 290 7.47 1.52 -1.13
N ASN A 291 6.76 1.00 -0.12
CA ASN A 291 6.90 -0.39 0.27
C ASN A 291 6.28 -1.34 -0.76
N PHE A 292 4.98 -1.20 -1.01
CA PHE A 292 4.29 -2.02 -1.99
C PHE A 292 3.73 -1.20 -3.16
N GLY A 293 3.07 -0.09 -2.84
CA GLY A 293 2.44 0.77 -3.83
C GLY A 293 1.13 0.18 -4.36
N ILE A 294 0.06 0.18 -3.54
CA ILE A 294 -1.24 -0.36 -3.96
C ILE A 294 -1.68 0.26 -5.30
N ALA A 295 -1.49 1.57 -5.51
CA ALA A 295 -1.81 2.24 -6.77
C ALA A 295 -1.02 1.71 -7.97
N VAL A 296 0.19 1.16 -7.76
CA VAL A 296 0.97 0.47 -8.80
C VAL A 296 0.24 -0.81 -9.21
N ALA A 297 -0.18 -1.63 -8.24
CA ALA A 297 -0.93 -2.85 -8.54
C ALA A 297 -2.30 -2.54 -9.18
N GLU A 298 -2.97 -1.46 -8.77
CA GLU A 298 -4.23 -0.98 -9.38
C GLU A 298 -4.03 -0.56 -10.85
N ALA A 299 -2.93 0.13 -11.15
CA ALA A 299 -2.57 0.48 -12.52
C ALA A 299 -2.37 -0.77 -13.40
N LEU A 300 -1.60 -1.75 -12.88
CA LEU A 300 -1.38 -3.03 -13.56
C LEU A 300 -2.68 -3.81 -13.77
N ALA A 301 -3.60 -3.78 -12.79
CA ALA A 301 -4.93 -4.39 -12.91
C ALA A 301 -5.76 -3.80 -14.05
N CYS A 302 -5.58 -2.50 -14.34
CA CYS A 302 -6.20 -1.80 -15.46
C CYS A 302 -5.38 -1.90 -16.77
N GLY A 303 -4.34 -2.73 -16.81
CA GLY A 303 -3.48 -2.88 -17.98
C GLY A 303 -2.67 -1.62 -18.30
N ARG A 304 -2.35 -0.82 -17.29
CA ARG A 304 -1.52 0.38 -17.47
C ARG A 304 -0.07 0.10 -17.13
N PRO A 305 0.87 0.39 -18.05
CA PRO A 305 2.29 0.40 -17.75
C PRO A 305 2.61 1.37 -16.62
N VAL A 306 3.65 1.06 -15.84
CA VAL A 306 4.04 1.89 -14.71
C VAL A 306 5.44 2.47 -14.89
N LEU A 307 5.58 3.74 -14.53
CA LEU A 307 6.82 4.51 -14.57
C LEU A 307 7.24 4.80 -13.14
N LEU A 308 8.28 4.12 -12.66
CA LEU A 308 8.60 4.05 -11.24
C LEU A 308 10.02 4.53 -10.93
N SER A 309 10.23 5.01 -9.72
CA SER A 309 11.59 5.10 -9.18
C SER A 309 12.10 3.74 -8.70
N ASP A 310 13.42 3.61 -8.57
CA ASP A 310 14.10 2.44 -7.98
C ASP A 310 13.83 2.27 -6.47
N LYS A 311 13.17 3.26 -5.85
CA LYS A 311 12.75 3.25 -4.42
C LYS A 311 11.34 2.71 -4.21
N VAL A 312 10.67 2.26 -5.25
CA VAL A 312 9.45 1.48 -5.18
C VAL A 312 9.84 0.00 -5.11
N ASN A 313 9.62 -0.68 -3.98
CA ASN A 313 10.15 -2.03 -3.75
C ASN A 313 9.65 -3.09 -4.76
N THR A 314 8.51 -2.84 -5.43
CA THR A 314 7.97 -3.70 -6.50
C THR A 314 8.55 -3.38 -7.88
N SER A 315 9.33 -2.31 -8.04
CA SER A 315 9.78 -1.81 -9.35
C SER A 315 10.59 -2.83 -10.14
N ALA A 316 11.53 -3.52 -9.49
CA ALA A 316 12.43 -4.47 -10.15
C ALA A 316 11.69 -5.68 -10.72
N GLU A 317 10.76 -6.26 -9.96
CA GLU A 317 9.99 -7.44 -10.41
C GLU A 317 9.01 -7.08 -11.54
N ILE A 318 8.38 -5.89 -11.48
CA ILE A 318 7.49 -5.40 -12.55
C ILE A 318 8.28 -5.07 -13.82
N ALA A 319 9.50 -4.52 -13.68
CA ALA A 319 10.39 -4.27 -14.81
C ALA A 319 10.87 -5.57 -15.46
N GLN A 320 11.15 -6.60 -14.67
CA GLN A 320 11.49 -7.94 -15.15
C GLN A 320 10.36 -8.55 -15.99
N ASP A 321 9.10 -8.31 -15.60
CA ASP A 321 7.92 -8.75 -16.37
C ASP A 321 7.67 -7.85 -17.61
N GLY A 322 8.46 -6.79 -17.81
CA GLY A 322 8.35 -5.87 -18.93
C GLY A 322 7.13 -4.93 -18.88
N ALA A 323 6.60 -4.69 -17.68
CA ALA A 323 5.45 -3.82 -17.45
C ALA A 323 5.83 -2.46 -16.84
N ALA A 324 7.11 -2.22 -16.52
CA ALA A 324 7.59 -0.97 -15.95
C ALA A 324 8.79 -0.40 -16.70
N LEU A 325 8.92 0.95 -16.67
CA LEU A 325 10.19 1.65 -16.80
C LEU A 325 10.63 2.08 -15.41
N VAL A 326 11.93 1.97 -15.13
CA VAL A 326 12.48 2.30 -13.80
C VAL A 326 13.70 3.21 -13.97
N GLU A 327 13.80 4.24 -13.12
CA GLU A 327 14.92 5.18 -13.02
C GLU A 327 15.16 5.55 -11.54
N ILE A 328 16.27 6.23 -11.26
CA ILE A 328 16.58 6.72 -9.91
C ILE A 328 15.62 7.84 -9.47
N ASP A 329 15.43 7.98 -8.16
CA ASP A 329 14.51 8.93 -7.51
C ASP A 329 15.06 10.38 -7.45
N THR A 330 15.40 10.92 -8.61
CA THR A 330 15.85 12.33 -8.81
C THR A 330 15.05 13.00 -9.92
N VAL A 331 15.15 14.32 -10.01
CA VAL A 331 14.52 15.08 -11.10
C VAL A 331 15.01 14.57 -12.46
N GLU A 332 16.33 14.38 -12.62
CA GLU A 332 16.95 13.90 -13.87
C GLU A 332 16.54 12.45 -14.18
N GLY A 333 16.42 11.59 -13.14
CA GLY A 333 15.90 10.24 -13.30
C GLY A 333 14.45 10.25 -13.77
N THR A 334 13.62 11.06 -13.14
CA THR A 334 12.20 11.21 -13.51
C THR A 334 12.08 11.80 -14.93
N GLU A 335 12.92 12.77 -15.30
CA GLU A 335 12.95 13.31 -16.65
C GLU A 335 13.28 12.22 -17.68
N ARG A 336 14.34 11.42 -17.46
CA ARG A 336 14.68 10.29 -18.36
C ARG A 336 13.52 9.29 -18.44
N LEU A 337 12.85 9.02 -17.31
CA LEU A 337 11.70 8.12 -17.26
C LEU A 337 10.58 8.57 -18.21
N LEU A 338 10.22 9.85 -18.12
CA LEU A 338 9.20 10.45 -18.99
C LEU A 338 9.64 10.52 -20.45
N GLN A 339 10.89 10.90 -20.72
CA GLN A 339 11.45 10.94 -22.09
C GLN A 339 11.47 9.55 -22.74
N ARG A 340 11.88 8.52 -22.01
CA ARG A 340 11.83 7.12 -22.49
C ARG A 340 10.39 6.72 -22.84
N TRP A 341 9.41 7.07 -22.00
CA TRP A 341 8.02 6.76 -22.27
C TRP A 341 7.52 7.42 -23.56
N ILE A 342 7.77 8.72 -23.75
CA ILE A 342 7.33 9.43 -24.96
C ILE A 342 8.03 8.88 -26.20
N GLY A 343 9.30 8.50 -26.10
CA GLY A 343 10.08 7.94 -27.21
C GLY A 343 9.68 6.53 -27.64
N LEU A 344 8.90 5.80 -26.80
CA LEU A 344 8.47 4.45 -27.17
C LEU A 344 7.45 4.47 -28.32
N PRO A 345 7.59 3.58 -29.31
CA PRO A 345 6.57 3.34 -30.32
C PRO A 345 5.22 2.93 -29.69
N VAL A 346 4.11 3.26 -30.32
CA VAL A 346 2.76 2.90 -29.84
C VAL A 346 2.62 1.40 -29.59
N ALA A 347 3.12 0.58 -30.51
CA ALA A 347 3.09 -0.88 -30.39
C ALA A 347 3.83 -1.40 -29.14
N GLU A 348 4.93 -0.77 -28.74
CA GLU A 348 5.64 -1.15 -27.52
C GLU A 348 4.89 -0.75 -26.26
N ARG A 349 4.24 0.43 -26.24
CA ARG A 349 3.36 0.85 -25.13
C ARG A 349 2.17 -0.10 -24.96
N GLU A 350 1.55 -0.52 -26.07
CA GLU A 350 0.46 -1.51 -26.07
C GLU A 350 0.94 -2.88 -25.54
N LEU A 351 2.12 -3.33 -25.95
CA LEU A 351 2.70 -4.57 -25.45
C LEU A 351 3.00 -4.48 -23.94
N MET A 352 3.53 -3.34 -23.48
CA MET A 352 3.72 -3.11 -22.04
C MET A 352 2.39 -3.14 -21.29
N GLY A 353 1.30 -2.63 -21.85
CA GLY A 353 -0.04 -2.71 -21.26
C GLY A 353 -0.56 -4.15 -21.15
N ALA A 354 -0.34 -4.99 -22.16
CA ALA A 354 -0.66 -6.40 -22.09
C ALA A 354 0.15 -7.14 -21.01
N ARG A 355 1.46 -6.84 -20.91
CA ARG A 355 2.34 -7.35 -19.86
C ARG A 355 1.96 -6.86 -18.47
N ALA A 356 1.46 -5.63 -18.34
CA ALA A 356 0.96 -5.09 -17.08
C ALA A 356 -0.22 -5.94 -16.56
N SER A 357 -1.19 -6.27 -17.42
CA SER A 357 -2.32 -7.15 -17.07
C SER A 357 -1.85 -8.56 -16.68
N GLU A 358 -0.84 -9.11 -17.34
CA GLU A 358 -0.31 -10.44 -17.01
C GLU A 358 0.47 -10.43 -15.70
N CYS A 359 1.32 -9.42 -15.48
CA CYS A 359 2.04 -9.19 -14.24
C CYS A 359 1.06 -9.09 -13.05
N PHE A 360 -0.05 -8.34 -13.20
CA PHE A 360 -1.09 -8.27 -12.19
C PHE A 360 -1.67 -9.64 -11.86
N ARG A 361 -2.14 -10.38 -12.87
CA ARG A 361 -2.78 -11.69 -12.67
C ARG A 361 -1.85 -12.71 -12.01
N SER A 362 -0.59 -12.69 -12.36
CA SER A 362 0.39 -13.67 -11.86
C SER A 362 0.89 -13.35 -10.46
N ARG A 363 1.04 -12.05 -10.10
CA ARG A 363 1.68 -11.64 -8.85
C ARG A 363 0.73 -10.97 -7.85
N TYR A 364 -0.19 -10.10 -8.31
CA TYR A 364 -0.87 -9.11 -7.45
C TYR A 364 -2.37 -9.29 -7.32
N ASP A 365 -2.96 -10.32 -7.94
CA ASP A 365 -4.40 -10.61 -7.82
C ASP A 365 -4.71 -11.28 -6.48
N MET A 366 -5.34 -10.52 -5.57
CA MET A 366 -5.68 -11.00 -4.24
C MET A 366 -6.73 -12.12 -4.22
N ARG A 367 -7.53 -12.27 -5.26
CA ARG A 367 -8.49 -13.40 -5.36
C ARG A 367 -7.78 -14.76 -5.31
N GLY A 368 -6.55 -14.85 -5.84
CA GLY A 368 -5.71 -16.03 -5.73
C GLY A 368 -4.73 -16.00 -4.54
N ASN A 369 -4.27 -14.83 -4.14
CA ASN A 369 -3.21 -14.67 -3.17
C ASN A 369 -3.70 -14.76 -1.71
N ALA A 370 -4.92 -14.33 -1.40
CA ALA A 370 -5.49 -14.41 -0.05
C ALA A 370 -5.45 -15.84 0.50
N LYS A 371 -5.80 -16.84 -0.33
CA LYS A 371 -5.73 -18.26 0.04
C LYS A 371 -4.33 -18.67 0.51
N LYS A 372 -3.27 -18.18 -0.14
CA LYS A 372 -1.87 -18.52 0.23
C LYS A 372 -1.51 -17.92 1.59
N ILE A 373 -1.99 -16.71 1.87
CA ILE A 373 -1.69 -15.99 3.13
C ILE A 373 -2.40 -16.67 4.31
N VAL A 374 -3.71 -16.95 4.21
CA VAL A 374 -4.44 -17.62 5.29
C VAL A 374 -4.05 -19.10 5.41
N GLY A 375 -3.72 -19.77 4.29
CA GLY A 375 -3.26 -21.15 4.25
C GLY A 375 -1.90 -21.37 4.95
N LEU A 376 -1.16 -20.30 5.24
CA LEU A 376 0.06 -20.37 6.03
C LEU A 376 -0.16 -21.05 7.39
N PHE A 377 -1.34 -20.87 7.99
CA PHE A 377 -1.67 -21.44 9.29
C PHE A 377 -1.89 -22.98 9.25
N GLU A 378 -2.14 -23.57 8.08
CA GLU A 378 -2.22 -25.03 7.92
C GLU A 378 -0.87 -25.70 8.17
N THR A 379 0.23 -24.96 7.94
CA THR A 379 1.60 -25.44 8.17
C THR A 379 2.14 -25.06 9.56
N ALA A 380 1.35 -24.37 10.36
CA ALA A 380 1.77 -23.93 11.68
C ALA A 380 1.83 -25.13 12.66
N PRO A 381 2.78 -25.11 13.62
CA PRO A 381 2.81 -26.17 14.66
C PRO A 381 1.48 -26.25 15.35
N SER A 382 0.97 -27.48 15.53
CA SER A 382 -0.25 -27.74 16.27
C SER A 382 -0.16 -27.13 17.68
N ARG A 383 -1.30 -26.68 18.22
CA ARG A 383 -1.39 -26.14 19.59
C ARG A 383 -0.61 -27.01 20.57
N ARG A 384 0.34 -26.41 21.28
CA ARG A 384 0.89 -27.10 22.46
C ARG A 384 -0.22 -27.16 23.52
N ALA A 385 -0.59 -28.39 23.87
CA ALA A 385 -1.58 -28.68 24.88
C ALA A 385 -1.25 -28.04 26.24
#